data_fad03a1353c62370d406d5a19c1389c7
#
_entry.id   fad03a1353c62370d406d5a19c1389c7
#
_cell.length_a   1.000
_cell.length_b   1.000
_cell.length_c   1.000
_cell.angle_alpha   90.00
_cell.angle_beta   90.00
_cell.angle_gamma   90.00
#
_symmetry.space_group_name_H-M   'P 1'
#
loop_
_entity.id
_entity.type
_entity.pdbx_description
1 polymer ?
#
loop_
_entity_poly.entity_id
_entity_poly.type
_entity_poly.pdbx_seq_one_letter_code
_entity_poly.pdbx_strand_id
1 'polypeptide(L)'
;IDMHVHITGGGGEQGPASRVPESQLSEFLKNGITTVVGLLGTDGVTRSVENLVAKARALTEEGMTVYTLTSSYGYPPTTLTGSVERDIILVPPMIGVKVAVSDHRSSNPGGEELIALATAARRAGLLSNTPGLVTMHMGDGEGRLDPVFYVLDHSDVPAKNLLPTHILRNPGLIDAGADLVRRGGYIDCTAGADDVEVESDAMKLYELLHREGVKLDHVTISSDAFGSQPRFN
;
A
#
# COMPACT_ATOMS: atom_id res chain seq x y z
N ILE A 1 -10.02 -4.41 10.14
CA ILE A 1 -9.00 -3.44 9.66
C ILE A 1 -8.65 -3.78 8.23
N ASP A 2 -8.63 -2.78 7.36
CA ASP A 2 -8.17 -2.92 5.99
C ASP A 2 -7.00 -1.94 5.74
N MET A 3 -5.83 -2.50 5.40
CA MET A 3 -4.57 -1.74 5.30
C MET A 3 -4.36 -1.09 3.93
N HIS A 4 -5.26 -1.32 2.96
CA HIS A 4 -5.06 -0.85 1.58
C HIS A 4 -6.41 -0.55 0.91
N VAL A 5 -6.84 0.72 0.97
CA VAL A 5 -8.12 1.17 0.42
C VAL A 5 -7.99 2.49 -0.32
N HIS A 6 -8.52 2.54 -1.54
CA HIS A 6 -8.60 3.77 -2.32
C HIS A 6 -9.84 4.59 -1.93
N ILE A 7 -9.83 5.20 -0.73
CA ILE A 7 -11.01 5.89 -0.18
C ILE A 7 -11.52 7.05 -1.04
N THR A 8 -10.66 7.63 -1.88
CA THR A 8 -11.02 8.67 -2.86
C THR A 8 -11.44 8.08 -4.21
N GLY A 9 -11.49 6.76 -4.32
CA GLY A 9 -11.58 6.05 -5.59
C GLY A 9 -10.24 6.07 -6.35
N GLY A 10 -10.02 5.06 -7.15
CA GLY A 10 -8.88 4.92 -8.07
C GLY A 10 -9.36 4.82 -9.52
N GLY A 11 -8.70 3.96 -10.29
CA GLY A 11 -9.02 3.74 -11.71
C GLY A 11 -8.58 4.89 -12.60
N GLY A 12 -9.14 4.92 -13.80
CA GLY A 12 -8.79 5.91 -14.82
C GLY A 12 -7.73 5.42 -15.82
N GLU A 13 -7.16 4.26 -15.61
CA GLU A 13 -6.07 3.69 -16.43
C GLU A 13 -6.53 3.24 -17.82
N GLN A 14 -7.85 3.11 -18.03
CA GLN A 14 -8.47 2.87 -19.33
C GLN A 14 -9.15 4.14 -19.88
N GLY A 15 -8.72 5.31 -19.41
CA GLY A 15 -9.27 6.61 -19.79
C GLY A 15 -10.24 7.16 -18.74
N PRO A 16 -10.69 8.43 -18.91
CA PRO A 16 -11.47 9.14 -17.89
C PRO A 16 -12.76 8.47 -17.45
N ALA A 17 -13.37 7.68 -18.31
CA ALA A 17 -14.62 6.95 -18.02
C ALA A 17 -14.41 5.75 -17.07
N SER A 18 -13.17 5.29 -16.89
CA SER A 18 -12.84 4.16 -16.02
C SER A 18 -12.50 4.55 -14.58
N ARG A 19 -12.84 5.78 -14.16
CA ARG A 19 -12.61 6.25 -12.78
C ARG A 19 -13.60 5.61 -11.82
N VAL A 20 -13.09 5.09 -10.71
CA VAL A 20 -13.93 4.52 -9.63
C VAL A 20 -14.41 5.65 -8.71
N PRO A 21 -15.68 5.66 -8.27
CA PRO A 21 -16.18 6.66 -7.33
C PRO A 21 -15.51 6.57 -5.96
N GLU A 22 -15.65 7.62 -5.16
CA GLU A 22 -15.22 7.62 -3.76
C GLU A 22 -16.01 6.60 -2.94
N SER A 23 -15.35 6.02 -1.94
CA SER A 23 -15.97 5.10 -0.98
C SER A 23 -17.02 5.79 -0.10
N GLN A 24 -17.98 5.02 0.38
CA GLN A 24 -18.97 5.47 1.35
C GLN A 24 -18.87 4.64 2.63
N LEU A 25 -19.22 5.24 3.79
CA LEU A 25 -19.20 4.57 5.09
C LEU A 25 -19.96 3.24 5.07
N SER A 26 -21.13 3.20 4.42
CA SER A 26 -21.99 2.02 4.38
C SER A 26 -21.33 0.81 3.71
N GLU A 27 -20.40 1.03 2.80
CA GLU A 27 -19.69 -0.04 2.08
C GLU A 27 -18.68 -0.74 3.01
N PHE A 28 -18.04 0.02 3.89
CA PHE A 28 -17.15 -0.53 4.92
C PHE A 28 -17.93 -1.29 6.00
N LEU A 29 -18.96 -0.68 6.54
CA LEU A 29 -19.72 -1.26 7.65
C LEU A 29 -20.44 -2.55 7.28
N LYS A 30 -20.97 -2.65 6.05
CA LYS A 30 -21.58 -3.89 5.53
C LYS A 30 -20.60 -5.06 5.51
N ASN A 31 -19.31 -4.78 5.38
CA ASN A 31 -18.24 -5.77 5.34
C ASN A 31 -17.49 -5.88 6.70
N GLY A 32 -18.01 -5.28 7.77
CA GLY A 32 -17.42 -5.35 9.10
C GLY A 32 -16.11 -4.59 9.26
N ILE A 33 -15.80 -3.65 8.36
CA ILE A 33 -14.58 -2.85 8.39
C ILE A 33 -14.84 -1.56 9.16
N THR A 34 -14.08 -1.32 10.22
CA THR A 34 -14.18 -0.14 11.08
C THR A 34 -12.91 0.72 11.09
N THR A 35 -11.83 0.20 10.54
CA THR A 35 -10.53 0.89 10.43
C THR A 35 -9.95 0.67 9.03
N VAL A 36 -9.52 1.76 8.38
CA VAL A 36 -8.90 1.71 7.05
C VAL A 36 -7.61 2.52 6.98
N VAL A 37 -6.70 2.10 6.11
CA VAL A 37 -5.58 2.93 5.65
C VAL A 37 -5.88 3.37 4.22
N GLY A 38 -6.24 4.64 4.08
CA GLY A 38 -6.53 5.28 2.80
C GLY A 38 -5.25 5.65 2.05
N LEU A 39 -5.24 5.45 0.74
CA LEU A 39 -4.09 5.74 -0.11
C LEU A 39 -4.51 6.09 -1.55
N LEU A 40 -3.57 6.64 -2.31
CA LEU A 40 -3.75 6.91 -3.73
C LEU A 40 -3.16 5.76 -4.58
N GLY A 41 -3.69 5.63 -5.79
CA GLY A 41 -3.20 4.68 -6.79
C GLY A 41 -2.33 5.34 -7.85
N THR A 42 -2.51 4.92 -9.10
CA THR A 42 -1.77 5.43 -10.27
C THR A 42 -2.01 6.93 -10.51
N ASP A 43 -3.26 7.39 -10.32
CA ASP A 43 -3.60 8.81 -10.45
C ASP A 43 -3.26 9.57 -9.17
N GLY A 44 -2.09 10.19 -9.15
CA GLY A 44 -1.65 11.13 -8.11
C GLY A 44 -1.83 12.60 -8.49
N VAL A 45 -2.52 12.89 -9.61
CA VAL A 45 -2.73 14.25 -10.14
C VAL A 45 -4.15 14.73 -9.87
N THR A 46 -5.15 13.98 -10.33
CA THR A 46 -6.56 14.34 -10.15
C THR A 46 -7.18 13.69 -8.91
N ARG A 47 -6.49 12.74 -8.29
CA ARG A 47 -6.71 12.20 -6.95
C ARG A 47 -5.55 12.67 -6.08
N SER A 48 -5.68 13.84 -5.48
CA SER A 48 -4.58 14.48 -4.77
C SER A 48 -4.49 14.06 -3.30
N VAL A 49 -3.36 14.34 -2.67
CA VAL A 49 -3.15 14.11 -1.24
C VAL A 49 -4.12 14.95 -0.40
N GLU A 50 -4.47 16.16 -0.84
CA GLU A 50 -5.48 17.02 -0.22
C GLU A 50 -6.85 16.35 -0.24
N ASN A 51 -7.27 15.80 -1.38
CA ASN A 51 -8.53 15.06 -1.49
C ASN A 51 -8.53 13.83 -0.58
N LEU A 52 -7.42 13.09 -0.50
CA LEU A 52 -7.27 11.95 0.40
C LEU A 52 -7.46 12.34 1.88
N VAL A 53 -6.82 13.42 2.33
CA VAL A 53 -6.94 13.90 3.71
C VAL A 53 -8.35 14.40 3.99
N ALA A 54 -8.97 15.13 3.06
CA ALA A 54 -10.35 15.61 3.21
C ALA A 54 -11.34 14.44 3.35
N LYS A 55 -11.17 13.39 2.52
CA LYS A 55 -12.01 12.18 2.59
C LYS A 55 -11.78 11.39 3.89
N ALA A 56 -10.53 11.26 4.32
CA ALA A 56 -10.21 10.62 5.60
C ALA A 56 -10.88 11.32 6.78
N ARG A 57 -10.87 12.66 6.81
CA ARG A 57 -11.55 13.44 7.83
C ARG A 57 -13.07 13.24 7.79
N ALA A 58 -13.69 13.25 6.61
CA ALA A 58 -15.11 12.99 6.46
C ALA A 58 -15.50 11.62 7.04
N LEU A 59 -14.81 10.55 6.68
CA LEU A 59 -15.06 9.22 7.22
C LEU A 59 -14.81 9.15 8.74
N THR A 60 -13.85 9.92 9.26
CA THR A 60 -13.59 9.99 10.70
C THR A 60 -14.75 10.70 11.43
N GLU A 61 -15.29 11.77 10.88
CA GLU A 61 -16.49 12.44 11.43
C GLU A 61 -17.73 11.54 11.39
N GLU A 62 -17.80 10.62 10.42
CA GLU A 62 -18.83 9.58 10.34
C GLU A 62 -18.61 8.42 11.33
N GLY A 63 -17.50 8.38 12.07
CA GLY A 63 -17.23 7.43 13.15
C GLY A 63 -16.24 6.31 12.82
N MET A 64 -15.58 6.34 11.67
CA MET A 64 -14.51 5.37 11.33
C MET A 64 -13.15 5.77 11.91
N THR A 65 -12.30 4.79 12.14
CA THR A 65 -10.86 5.03 12.33
C THR A 65 -10.18 5.05 10.97
N VAL A 66 -9.59 6.18 10.59
CA VAL A 66 -8.97 6.35 9.27
C VAL A 66 -7.54 6.85 9.41
N TYR A 67 -6.61 6.09 8.84
CA TYR A 67 -5.24 6.51 8.59
C TYR A 67 -5.02 6.72 7.10
N THR A 68 -3.94 7.41 6.72
CA THR A 68 -3.59 7.64 5.32
C THR A 68 -2.10 7.48 5.07
N LEU A 69 -1.77 7.26 3.80
CA LEU A 69 -0.39 7.34 3.31
C LEU A 69 -0.26 8.54 2.38
N THR A 70 0.79 9.33 2.53
CA THR A 70 1.09 10.39 1.57
C THR A 70 1.61 9.81 0.25
N SER A 71 1.63 10.62 -0.81
CA SER A 71 2.05 10.25 -2.15
C SER A 71 1.09 9.28 -2.88
N SER A 72 1.53 8.83 -4.05
CA SER A 72 0.83 7.92 -4.96
C SER A 72 1.83 6.89 -5.50
N TYR A 73 1.69 6.44 -6.75
CA TYR A 73 2.66 5.52 -7.36
C TYR A 73 4.00 6.17 -7.70
N GLY A 74 4.02 7.50 -7.90
CA GLY A 74 5.16 8.20 -8.45
C GLY A 74 6.32 8.42 -7.46
N TYR A 75 7.51 8.56 -8.01
CA TYR A 75 8.69 9.14 -7.37
C TYR A 75 9.26 10.24 -8.27
N PRO A 76 9.64 11.41 -7.77
CA PRO A 76 9.58 11.87 -6.37
C PRO A 76 8.16 11.86 -5.78
N PRO A 77 8.02 11.65 -4.45
CA PRO A 77 6.72 11.56 -3.81
C PRO A 77 5.95 12.89 -3.87
N THR A 78 4.67 12.82 -4.23
CA THR A 78 3.74 13.94 -4.10
C THR A 78 3.33 14.08 -2.64
N THR A 79 3.45 15.28 -2.06
CA THR A 79 3.22 15.52 -0.64
C THR A 79 2.32 16.72 -0.41
N LEU A 80 1.63 16.76 0.73
CA LEU A 80 0.76 17.88 1.11
C LEU A 80 1.55 19.10 1.60
N THR A 81 2.63 18.86 2.36
CA THR A 81 3.35 19.93 3.07
C THR A 81 4.79 20.16 2.58
N GLY A 82 5.16 19.52 1.47
CA GLY A 82 6.46 19.71 0.82
C GLY A 82 7.50 18.60 1.11
N SER A 83 7.23 17.68 2.03
CA SER A 83 8.05 16.48 2.22
C SER A 83 7.29 15.37 2.94
N VAL A 84 7.69 14.12 2.71
CA VAL A 84 7.15 12.93 3.40
C VAL A 84 7.25 13.07 4.91
N GLU A 85 8.37 13.57 5.41
CA GLU A 85 8.58 13.77 6.84
C GLU A 85 7.59 14.76 7.45
N ARG A 86 7.40 15.90 6.79
CA ARG A 86 6.44 16.93 7.26
C ARG A 86 5.02 16.41 7.22
N ASP A 87 4.65 15.66 6.20
CA ASP A 87 3.33 15.05 6.09
C ASP A 87 3.06 14.10 7.26
N ILE A 88 3.96 13.15 7.52
CA ILE A 88 3.80 12.16 8.60
C ILE A 88 3.81 12.82 9.99
N ILE A 89 4.64 13.85 10.19
CA ILE A 89 4.74 14.52 11.50
C ILE A 89 3.59 15.49 11.76
N LEU A 90 3.14 16.22 10.74
CA LEU A 90 2.24 17.37 10.93
C LEU A 90 0.79 17.08 10.55
N VAL A 91 0.50 15.99 9.83
CA VAL A 91 -0.86 15.64 9.38
C VAL A 91 -1.33 14.37 10.11
N PRO A 92 -2.17 14.48 11.15
CA PRO A 92 -2.47 13.40 12.10
C PRO A 92 -2.86 12.04 11.48
N PRO A 93 -3.65 11.93 10.40
CA PRO A 93 -3.98 10.62 9.84
C PRO A 93 -2.83 9.96 9.07
N MET A 94 -1.75 10.68 8.75
CA MET A 94 -0.66 10.15 7.92
C MET A 94 0.31 9.30 8.75
N ILE A 95 0.46 8.03 8.36
CA ILE A 95 1.30 7.05 9.05
C ILE A 95 2.45 6.51 8.19
N GLY A 96 2.57 6.97 6.97
CA GLY A 96 3.57 6.48 6.02
C GLY A 96 3.44 7.09 4.63
N VAL A 97 4.08 6.46 3.67
CA VAL A 97 4.14 6.88 2.27
C VAL A 97 3.83 5.71 1.32
N LYS A 98 3.19 6.02 0.19
CA LYS A 98 2.91 5.07 -0.91
C LYS A 98 3.90 5.28 -2.05
N VAL A 99 4.30 4.19 -2.71
CA VAL A 99 5.08 4.18 -3.96
C VAL A 99 4.75 2.91 -4.75
N ALA A 100 4.97 2.90 -6.05
CA ALA A 100 4.93 1.69 -6.88
C ALA A 100 6.34 1.25 -7.26
N VAL A 101 6.57 -0.06 -7.26
CA VAL A 101 7.87 -0.69 -7.52
C VAL A 101 7.67 -1.91 -8.41
N SER A 102 8.59 -2.15 -9.34
CA SER A 102 8.54 -3.28 -10.28
C SER A 102 7.20 -3.37 -11.04
N ASP A 103 6.66 -2.22 -11.43
CA ASP A 103 5.38 -2.07 -12.15
C ASP A 103 5.57 -1.13 -13.35
N HIS A 104 4.90 -1.42 -14.46
CA HIS A 104 4.96 -0.59 -15.67
C HIS A 104 4.39 0.84 -15.47
N ARG A 105 3.62 1.07 -14.40
CA ARG A 105 3.08 2.38 -13.98
C ARG A 105 3.96 3.08 -12.95
N SER A 106 5.03 2.43 -12.50
CA SER A 106 5.99 2.99 -11.56
C SER A 106 6.89 4.02 -12.23
N SER A 107 7.38 4.98 -11.46
CA SER A 107 8.51 5.84 -11.87
C SER A 107 9.84 5.10 -11.90
N ASN A 108 9.86 3.81 -11.55
CA ASN A 108 11.06 2.97 -11.43
C ASN A 108 12.13 3.60 -10.52
N PRO A 109 11.82 3.94 -9.26
CA PRO A 109 12.81 4.50 -8.34
C PRO A 109 13.96 3.51 -8.15
N GLY A 110 15.19 4.03 -8.16
CA GLY A 110 16.39 3.25 -7.89
C GLY A 110 16.50 2.89 -6.39
N GLY A 111 17.43 1.98 -6.07
CA GLY A 111 17.64 1.55 -4.69
C GLY A 111 17.99 2.69 -3.73
N GLU A 112 18.84 3.64 -4.14
CA GLU A 112 19.21 4.82 -3.35
C GLU A 112 18.00 5.74 -3.09
N GLU A 113 17.12 5.91 -4.09
CA GLU A 113 15.91 6.70 -3.95
C GLU A 113 14.92 6.05 -2.97
N LEU A 114 14.80 4.72 -3.00
CA LEU A 114 14.00 3.97 -2.03
C LEU A 114 14.60 4.01 -0.63
N ILE A 115 15.92 3.97 -0.48
CA ILE A 115 16.62 4.16 0.81
C ILE A 115 16.29 5.55 1.36
N ALA A 116 16.40 6.61 0.54
CA ALA A 116 16.09 7.96 0.96
C ALA A 116 14.62 8.09 1.41
N LEU A 117 13.68 7.52 0.64
CA LEU A 117 12.25 7.51 0.95
C LEU A 117 11.96 6.77 2.27
N ALA A 118 12.51 5.57 2.42
CA ALA A 118 12.31 4.75 3.60
C ALA A 118 12.93 5.35 4.86
N THR A 119 14.11 5.98 4.73
CA THR A 119 14.76 6.71 5.82
C THR A 119 13.93 7.91 6.27
N ALA A 120 13.38 8.68 5.32
CA ALA A 120 12.51 9.81 5.63
C ALA A 120 11.24 9.37 6.37
N ALA A 121 10.56 8.34 5.87
CA ALA A 121 9.36 7.79 6.49
C ALA A 121 9.66 7.22 7.89
N ARG A 122 10.75 6.45 8.03
CA ARG A 122 11.18 5.88 9.31
C ARG A 122 11.47 6.96 10.35
N ARG A 123 12.23 7.98 9.99
CA ARG A 123 12.60 9.09 10.89
C ARG A 123 11.37 9.87 11.33
N ALA A 124 10.45 10.16 10.39
CA ALA A 124 9.19 10.82 10.70
C ALA A 124 8.31 9.98 11.64
N GLY A 125 8.23 8.67 11.40
CA GLY A 125 7.49 7.76 12.27
C GLY A 125 8.00 7.73 13.70
N LEU A 126 9.31 7.79 13.89
CA LEU A 126 9.92 7.91 15.24
C LEU A 126 9.52 9.20 15.94
N LEU A 127 9.49 10.33 15.22
CA LEU A 127 9.19 11.64 15.77
C LEU A 127 7.70 11.86 16.03
N SER A 128 6.83 11.18 15.31
CA SER A 128 5.37 11.29 15.45
C SER A 128 4.71 10.13 16.21
N ASN A 129 5.52 9.14 16.66
CA ASN A 129 5.03 7.90 17.26
C ASN A 129 4.04 7.14 16.36
N THR A 130 4.34 7.10 15.06
CA THR A 130 3.61 6.34 14.05
C THR A 130 4.50 5.26 13.41
N PRO A 131 3.95 4.30 12.66
CA PRO A 131 4.76 3.25 12.04
C PRO A 131 5.86 3.75 11.10
N GLY A 132 5.65 4.87 10.39
CA GLY A 132 6.57 5.34 9.36
C GLY A 132 6.72 4.31 8.23
N LEU A 133 5.57 3.82 7.72
CA LEU A 133 5.52 2.77 6.70
C LEU A 133 5.88 3.30 5.31
N VAL A 134 6.53 2.47 4.52
CA VAL A 134 6.59 2.57 3.06
C VAL A 134 5.77 1.43 2.49
N THR A 135 4.55 1.73 2.05
CA THR A 135 3.70 0.74 1.37
C THR A 135 4.02 0.76 -0.12
N MET A 136 4.45 -0.37 -0.65
CA MET A 136 4.90 -0.51 -2.02
C MET A 136 3.92 -1.35 -2.82
N HIS A 137 3.27 -0.75 -3.82
CA HIS A 137 2.53 -1.50 -4.83
C HIS A 137 3.53 -2.32 -5.66
N MET A 138 3.40 -3.63 -5.63
CA MET A 138 4.24 -4.52 -6.42
C MET A 138 3.53 -4.89 -7.71
N GLY A 139 4.20 -4.63 -8.83
CA GLY A 139 3.73 -5.03 -10.17
C GLY A 139 4.23 -6.41 -10.60
N ASP A 140 4.10 -6.68 -11.91
CA ASP A 140 4.56 -7.92 -12.54
C ASP A 140 5.97 -7.80 -13.15
N GLY A 141 6.70 -6.75 -12.82
CA GLY A 141 8.06 -6.53 -13.29
C GLY A 141 9.03 -7.62 -12.82
N GLU A 142 10.02 -7.96 -13.63
CA GLU A 142 10.98 -9.02 -13.35
C GLU A 142 11.79 -8.79 -12.07
N GLY A 143 11.99 -7.52 -11.67
CA GLY A 143 12.70 -7.15 -10.44
C GLY A 143 11.99 -7.54 -9.14
N ARG A 144 10.68 -7.85 -9.18
CA ARG A 144 9.92 -8.31 -8.00
C ARG A 144 10.26 -7.50 -6.74
N LEU A 145 10.76 -8.15 -5.66
CA LEU A 145 11.21 -7.50 -4.41
C LEU A 145 12.71 -7.15 -4.39
N ASP A 146 13.46 -7.28 -5.50
CA ASP A 146 14.88 -6.90 -5.52
C ASP A 146 15.13 -5.47 -5.02
N PRO A 147 14.31 -4.45 -5.40
CA PRO A 147 14.48 -3.10 -4.85
C PRO A 147 14.24 -3.02 -3.34
N VAL A 148 13.35 -3.86 -2.79
CA VAL A 148 13.11 -3.95 -1.33
C VAL A 148 14.31 -4.56 -0.62
N PHE A 149 14.84 -5.65 -1.17
CA PHE A 149 16.05 -6.28 -0.64
C PHE A 149 17.27 -5.37 -0.75
N TYR A 150 17.37 -4.58 -1.83
CA TYR A 150 18.41 -3.56 -1.93
C TYR A 150 18.40 -2.59 -0.77
N VAL A 151 17.21 -2.07 -0.38
CA VAL A 151 17.08 -1.19 0.80
C VAL A 151 17.58 -1.89 2.06
N LEU A 152 17.22 -3.16 2.26
CA LEU A 152 17.62 -3.91 3.46
C LEU A 152 19.11 -4.24 3.50
N ASP A 153 19.74 -4.42 2.35
CA ASP A 153 21.15 -4.82 2.25
C ASP A 153 22.10 -3.62 2.25
N HIS A 154 21.60 -2.41 1.94
CA HIS A 154 22.43 -1.20 1.81
C HIS A 154 22.03 -0.07 2.76
N SER A 155 21.14 -0.32 3.72
CA SER A 155 20.75 0.69 4.72
C SER A 155 20.42 0.07 6.07
N ASP A 156 20.31 0.92 7.10
CA ASP A 156 19.85 0.55 8.45
C ASP A 156 18.32 0.64 8.62
N VAL A 157 17.55 0.75 7.54
CA VAL A 157 16.09 0.79 7.61
C VAL A 157 15.57 -0.59 8.05
N PRO A 158 14.83 -0.69 9.17
CA PRO A 158 14.30 -1.96 9.61
C PRO A 158 13.27 -2.53 8.64
N ALA A 159 13.33 -3.83 8.38
CA ALA A 159 12.41 -4.51 7.46
C ALA A 159 10.93 -4.24 7.76
N LYS A 160 10.57 -4.05 9.02
CA LYS A 160 9.20 -3.73 9.46
C LYS A 160 8.64 -2.38 8.96
N ASN A 161 9.49 -1.50 8.43
CA ASN A 161 9.03 -0.24 7.83
C ASN A 161 8.67 -0.38 6.35
N LEU A 162 8.96 -1.52 5.73
CA LEU A 162 8.69 -1.82 4.33
C LEU A 162 7.52 -2.79 4.24
N LEU A 163 6.46 -2.40 3.53
CA LEU A 163 5.24 -3.20 3.35
C LEU A 163 4.92 -3.34 1.86
N PRO A 164 5.54 -4.31 1.17
CA PRO A 164 5.12 -4.64 -0.19
C PRO A 164 3.73 -5.30 -0.18
N THR A 165 2.85 -4.85 -1.07
CA THR A 165 1.49 -5.37 -1.24
C THR A 165 1.32 -6.10 -2.57
N HIS A 166 0.22 -6.81 -2.74
CA HIS A 166 -0.11 -7.63 -3.90
C HIS A 166 0.81 -8.85 -4.08
N ILE A 167 1.29 -9.41 -2.98
CA ILE A 167 2.27 -10.52 -3.00
C ILE A 167 1.74 -11.77 -3.71
N LEU A 168 0.43 -12.00 -3.71
CA LEU A 168 -0.18 -13.18 -4.37
C LEU A 168 -0.27 -13.05 -5.90
N ARG A 169 0.15 -11.92 -6.49
CA ARG A 169 0.03 -11.61 -7.91
C ARG A 169 0.70 -12.64 -8.83
N ASN A 170 1.88 -13.09 -8.46
CA ASN A 170 2.58 -14.14 -9.22
C ASN A 170 3.50 -15.00 -8.31
N PRO A 171 3.88 -16.23 -8.74
CA PRO A 171 4.68 -17.13 -7.94
C PRO A 171 6.01 -16.54 -7.46
N GLY A 172 6.67 -15.73 -8.29
CA GLY A 172 7.94 -15.12 -7.93
C GLY A 172 7.84 -14.07 -6.83
N LEU A 173 6.72 -13.31 -6.76
CA LEU A 173 6.44 -12.42 -5.64
C LEU A 173 6.13 -13.21 -4.37
N ILE A 174 5.44 -14.35 -4.48
CA ILE A 174 5.17 -15.22 -3.34
C ILE A 174 6.47 -15.76 -2.74
N ASP A 175 7.41 -16.18 -3.58
CA ASP A 175 8.74 -16.65 -3.14
C ASP A 175 9.51 -15.54 -2.45
N ALA A 176 9.62 -14.38 -3.08
CA ALA A 176 10.31 -13.22 -2.53
C ALA A 176 9.64 -12.68 -1.25
N GLY A 177 8.30 -12.70 -1.18
CA GLY A 177 7.54 -12.33 0.01
C GLY A 177 7.84 -13.24 1.20
N ALA A 178 7.91 -14.55 0.98
CA ALA A 178 8.32 -15.50 2.02
C ALA A 178 9.74 -15.21 2.53
N ASP A 179 10.68 -14.86 1.64
CA ASP A 179 12.04 -14.51 2.01
C ASP A 179 12.08 -13.20 2.83
N LEU A 180 11.27 -12.22 2.47
CA LEU A 180 11.15 -10.98 3.24
C LEU A 180 10.63 -11.24 4.67
N VAL A 181 9.63 -12.11 4.81
CA VAL A 181 9.11 -12.50 6.13
C VAL A 181 10.19 -13.19 6.97
N ARG A 182 10.98 -14.09 6.38
CA ARG A 182 12.12 -14.72 7.07
C ARG A 182 13.16 -13.72 7.55
N ARG A 183 13.31 -12.60 6.86
CA ARG A 183 14.16 -11.46 7.25
C ARG A 183 13.51 -10.51 8.26
N GLY A 184 12.31 -10.83 8.77
CA GLY A 184 11.58 -10.04 9.77
C GLY A 184 10.74 -8.91 9.18
N GLY A 185 10.51 -8.90 7.87
CA GLY A 185 9.63 -7.95 7.19
C GLY A 185 8.16 -8.37 7.28
N TYR A 186 7.29 -7.49 6.80
CA TYR A 186 5.86 -7.71 6.66
C TYR A 186 5.48 -7.70 5.19
N ILE A 187 4.45 -8.43 4.85
CA ILE A 187 3.88 -8.48 3.49
C ILE A 187 2.37 -8.32 3.55
N ASP A 188 1.81 -7.80 2.47
CA ASP A 188 0.37 -7.66 2.32
C ASP A 188 -0.13 -8.43 1.09
N CYS A 189 -1.22 -9.17 1.28
CA CYS A 189 -1.87 -9.97 0.27
C CYS A 189 -3.21 -9.34 -0.09
N THR A 190 -3.47 -9.09 -1.35
CA THR A 190 -4.76 -8.57 -1.81
C THR A 190 -5.73 -9.72 -2.03
N ALA A 191 -6.93 -9.60 -1.49
CA ALA A 191 -8.02 -10.53 -1.77
C ALA A 191 -8.58 -10.31 -3.17
N GLY A 192 -8.92 -11.38 -3.87
CA GLY A 192 -9.54 -11.32 -5.18
C GLY A 192 -10.90 -10.62 -5.20
N ALA A 193 -11.33 -10.14 -6.36
CA ALA A 193 -12.55 -9.37 -6.54
C ALA A 193 -13.80 -10.22 -6.87
N ASP A 194 -13.63 -11.47 -7.29
CA ASP A 194 -14.71 -12.42 -7.58
C ASP A 194 -14.44 -13.81 -6.96
N ASP A 195 -15.43 -14.68 -6.96
CA ASP A 195 -15.35 -15.99 -6.30
C ASP A 195 -14.18 -16.85 -6.81
N VAL A 196 -13.84 -16.76 -8.08
CA VAL A 196 -12.73 -17.52 -8.70
C VAL A 196 -11.37 -16.98 -8.24
N GLU A 197 -11.24 -15.65 -8.21
CA GLU A 197 -10.01 -14.99 -7.72
C GLU A 197 -9.83 -15.25 -6.22
N VAL A 198 -10.90 -15.14 -5.43
CA VAL A 198 -10.87 -15.42 -3.99
C VAL A 198 -10.43 -16.85 -3.71
N GLU A 199 -10.96 -17.85 -4.42
CA GLU A 199 -10.54 -19.24 -4.26
C GLU A 199 -9.08 -19.43 -4.64
N SER A 200 -8.65 -18.87 -5.77
CA SER A 200 -7.26 -18.91 -6.22
C SER A 200 -6.30 -18.25 -5.21
N ASP A 201 -6.66 -17.07 -4.70
CA ASP A 201 -5.82 -16.33 -3.75
C ASP A 201 -5.80 -17.00 -2.38
N ALA A 202 -6.91 -17.62 -1.96
CA ALA A 202 -6.93 -18.44 -0.74
C ALA A 202 -5.97 -19.62 -0.83
N MET A 203 -5.88 -20.29 -1.98
CA MET A 203 -4.93 -21.39 -2.19
C MET A 203 -3.47 -20.90 -2.17
N LYS A 204 -3.18 -19.81 -2.87
CA LYS A 204 -1.83 -19.19 -2.87
C LYS A 204 -1.44 -18.74 -1.46
N LEU A 205 -2.38 -18.12 -0.73
CA LEU A 205 -2.17 -17.70 0.65
C LEU A 205 -1.90 -18.91 1.55
N TYR A 206 -2.68 -19.97 1.42
CA TYR A 206 -2.48 -21.21 2.17
C TYR A 206 -1.08 -21.77 1.92
N GLU A 207 -0.65 -21.86 0.67
CA GLU A 207 0.70 -22.33 0.32
C GLU A 207 1.79 -21.43 0.90
N LEU A 208 1.62 -20.12 0.82
CA LEU A 208 2.55 -19.15 1.40
C LEU A 208 2.70 -19.34 2.91
N LEU A 209 1.59 -19.44 3.63
CA LEU A 209 1.56 -19.54 5.10
C LEU A 209 2.11 -20.88 5.62
N HIS A 210 2.14 -21.93 4.78
CA HIS A 210 2.70 -23.23 5.14
C HIS A 210 4.19 -23.37 4.75
N ARG A 211 4.80 -22.35 4.19
CA ARG A 211 6.24 -22.35 3.91
C ARG A 211 7.05 -22.23 5.19
N GLU A 212 8.14 -22.97 5.27
CA GLU A 212 9.04 -22.92 6.42
C GLU A 212 9.54 -21.50 6.70
N GLY A 213 9.45 -21.07 7.96
CA GLY A 213 9.90 -19.75 8.42
C GLY A 213 8.96 -18.58 8.12
N VAL A 214 7.80 -18.81 7.49
CA VAL A 214 6.77 -17.77 7.32
C VAL A 214 5.96 -17.67 8.61
N LYS A 215 5.90 -16.46 9.18
CA LYS A 215 5.16 -16.17 10.41
C LYS A 215 3.83 -15.51 10.06
N LEU A 216 2.73 -16.05 10.59
CA LEU A 216 1.37 -15.55 10.35
C LEU A 216 1.18 -14.09 10.75
N ASP A 217 1.80 -13.66 11.84
CA ASP A 217 1.73 -12.30 12.36
C ASP A 217 2.52 -11.27 11.53
N HIS A 218 3.21 -11.72 10.48
CA HIS A 218 3.89 -10.88 9.50
C HIS A 218 3.15 -10.78 8.15
N VAL A 219 1.96 -11.34 8.05
CA VAL A 219 1.17 -11.33 6.81
C VAL A 219 -0.16 -10.63 7.06
N THR A 220 -0.46 -9.60 6.27
CA THR A 220 -1.75 -8.94 6.25
C THR A 220 -2.53 -9.31 4.99
N ILE A 221 -3.85 -9.16 5.05
CA ILE A 221 -4.74 -9.29 3.91
C ILE A 221 -5.51 -7.99 3.80
N SER A 222 -5.54 -7.40 2.61
CA SER A 222 -6.26 -6.18 2.31
C SER A 222 -7.17 -6.35 1.10
N SER A 223 -8.11 -5.44 0.93
CA SER A 223 -9.09 -5.54 -0.16
C SER A 223 -8.64 -4.90 -1.46
N ASP A 224 -7.76 -3.91 -1.41
CA ASP A 224 -7.49 -2.98 -2.53
C ASP A 224 -8.79 -2.33 -3.08
N ALA A 225 -9.78 -2.17 -2.19
CA ALA A 225 -11.11 -1.72 -2.56
C ALA A 225 -11.08 -0.33 -3.18
N PHE A 226 -11.98 -0.11 -4.15
CA PHE A 226 -12.10 1.10 -4.95
C PHE A 226 -10.84 1.46 -5.76
N GLY A 227 -9.91 0.53 -5.91
CA GLY A 227 -8.72 0.64 -6.74
C GLY A 227 -9.04 0.55 -8.25
N SER A 228 -8.05 0.13 -9.03
CA SER A 228 -8.22 -0.08 -10.46
C SER A 228 -9.10 -1.31 -10.72
N GLN A 229 -10.31 -1.08 -11.25
CA GLN A 229 -11.20 -2.18 -11.64
C GLN A 229 -11.24 -2.28 -13.17
N PRO A 230 -10.90 -3.43 -13.74
CA PRO A 230 -10.88 -3.59 -15.19
C PRO A 230 -12.27 -3.74 -15.83
N ARG A 231 -13.33 -3.84 -15.03
CA ARG A 231 -14.70 -4.09 -15.52
C ARG A 231 -15.65 -3.00 -15.02
N PHE A 232 -16.09 -2.18 -15.96
CA PHE A 232 -17.28 -1.34 -15.80
C PHE A 232 -18.35 -1.96 -16.70
N ASN A 233 -19.35 -2.57 -16.11
CA ASN A 233 -20.56 -3.02 -16.78
C ASN A 233 -21.64 -1.96 -16.66
#